data_e5030969a20ea81e77283046ed969f1d
#
_entry.id   e5030969a20ea81e77283046ed969f1d
#
_cell.length_a   1.000
_cell.length_b   1.000
_cell.length_c   1.000
_cell.angle_alpha   90.00
_cell.angle_beta   90.00
_cell.angle_gamma   90.00
#
_symmetry.space_group_name_H-M   'P 1'
#
loop_
_entity.id
_entity.type
_entity.pdbx_description
1 polymer ?
#
loop_
_entity_poly.entity_id
_entity_poly.type
_entity_poly.pdbx_seq_one_letter_code
_entity_poly.pdbx_strand_id
1 'polypeptide(L)'
;MKRLMLLAVAAGTIGVLALSGPAQGGNIKWKHLSSVNGDLPVPNSGKEQTASLVCDIDKDGINDFAIAERTQAPALVWYRRGASGWTRYIVEAGPLHIEAGSDALDIDGDGDLDIAFAGDFQNNMVWWWENPYPDFDSQKPWKRHVIKDFGANKHHDLMFGDFNGDGKQELVFWNQGGRKLYLAEIPENPRQAGPWKCTEIYGYSADSEMLQRLTRPYPGFKGVNEHEGLAKADIDGDGKLDILGGGRWFKHTSGTTFVPNIIDAGYQFSRVAAGQLIEGGRPEVVLVVGDGWAPLMMYEWQKGTWVPTELIHEVDCGHSLAILDFNKDGHLDIWVAEMRLNNGNPKAKNMLLLGDGKGHFQTQIISEGIENHESKIADLDGDGDYDILDKPYNWQTPRLDIWLNEGLQ
;
A
#
# COMPACT_ATOMS: atom_id res chain seq x y z
N MET A 1 -63.74 29.08 -30.60
CA MET A 1 -62.50 29.87 -30.47
C MET A 1 -62.14 30.00 -29.01
N LYS A 2 -61.30 29.13 -28.50
CA LYS A 2 -60.73 29.22 -27.14
C LYS A 2 -59.20 29.32 -27.29
N ARG A 3 -58.62 30.44 -26.86
CA ARG A 3 -57.19 30.69 -26.84
C ARG A 3 -56.59 29.95 -25.63
N LEU A 4 -55.61 29.06 -25.86
CA LEU A 4 -54.79 28.49 -24.85
C LEU A 4 -53.62 29.44 -24.56
N MET A 5 -53.48 29.89 -23.31
CA MET A 5 -52.33 30.63 -22.82
C MET A 5 -51.30 29.59 -22.34
N LEU A 6 -50.10 29.58 -22.94
CA LEU A 6 -48.94 28.88 -22.44
C LEU A 6 -48.28 29.76 -21.37
N LEU A 7 -48.22 29.26 -20.14
CA LEU A 7 -47.33 29.80 -19.09
C LEU A 7 -45.95 29.13 -19.26
N ALA A 8 -44.96 29.94 -19.54
CA ALA A 8 -43.57 29.53 -19.45
C ALA A 8 -43.08 29.63 -18.00
N VAL A 9 -42.73 28.51 -17.37
CA VAL A 9 -42.07 28.47 -16.08
C VAL A 9 -40.56 28.52 -16.33
N ALA A 10 -39.95 29.64 -15.98
CA ALA A 10 -38.50 29.79 -15.97
C ALA A 10 -37.94 29.06 -14.73
N ALA A 11 -37.25 27.92 -14.94
CA ALA A 11 -36.47 27.31 -13.91
C ALA A 11 -35.14 28.08 -13.73
N GLY A 12 -35.08 28.85 -12.67
CA GLY A 12 -33.84 29.48 -12.23
C GLY A 12 -32.93 28.46 -11.57
N THR A 13 -31.85 28.08 -12.25
CA THR A 13 -30.74 27.37 -11.63
C THR A 13 -30.00 28.34 -10.69
N ILE A 14 -30.16 28.11 -9.38
CA ILE A 14 -29.32 28.74 -8.38
C ILE A 14 -28.00 27.98 -8.43
N GLY A 15 -27.03 28.55 -9.12
CA GLY A 15 -25.62 28.10 -9.04
C GLY A 15 -25.11 28.42 -7.64
N VAL A 16 -24.92 27.40 -6.82
CA VAL A 16 -24.11 27.50 -5.61
C VAL A 16 -22.65 27.65 -6.08
N LEU A 17 -22.18 28.89 -6.12
CA LEU A 17 -20.74 29.15 -6.16
C LEU A 17 -20.17 28.68 -4.84
N ALA A 18 -19.57 27.50 -4.82
CA ALA A 18 -18.64 27.10 -3.77
C ALA A 18 -17.46 28.08 -3.86
N LEU A 19 -17.41 29.06 -2.96
CA LEU A 19 -16.21 29.85 -2.72
C LEU A 19 -15.19 28.90 -2.13
N SER A 20 -14.28 28.39 -2.96
CA SER A 20 -13.04 27.78 -2.49
C SER A 20 -12.26 28.87 -1.75
N GLY A 21 -12.32 28.84 -0.43
CA GLY A 21 -11.41 29.60 0.41
C GLY A 21 -9.99 29.12 0.16
N PRO A 22 -8.95 29.92 0.44
CA PRO A 22 -7.58 29.45 0.39
C PRO A 22 -7.48 28.23 1.31
N ALA A 23 -6.74 27.19 0.86
CA ALA A 23 -6.48 26.00 1.65
C ALA A 23 -6.13 26.45 3.09
N GLN A 24 -6.93 26.01 4.06
CA GLN A 24 -6.62 26.28 5.47
C GLN A 24 -5.46 25.37 5.83
N GLY A 25 -4.22 25.85 5.67
CA GLY A 25 -2.99 25.17 6.01
C GLY A 25 -2.82 25.07 7.53
N GLY A 26 -3.70 24.30 8.18
CA GLY A 26 -3.51 23.86 9.55
C GLY A 26 -2.78 22.51 9.55
N ASN A 27 -1.86 22.30 10.52
CA ASN A 27 -1.29 21.00 10.74
C ASN A 27 -2.37 20.07 11.33
N ILE A 28 -2.29 18.78 10.98
CA ILE A 28 -3.09 17.75 11.64
C ILE A 28 -2.51 17.49 13.02
N LYS A 29 -3.38 17.37 14.01
CA LYS A 29 -3.01 16.95 15.35
C LYS A 29 -3.02 15.43 15.44
N TRP A 30 -1.95 14.85 15.98
CA TRP A 30 -1.79 13.41 16.10
C TRP A 30 -1.75 12.95 17.54
N LYS A 31 -2.47 11.88 17.87
CA LYS A 31 -2.36 11.17 19.14
C LYS A 31 -1.55 9.91 18.96
N HIS A 32 -0.42 9.82 19.65
CA HIS A 32 0.49 8.69 19.56
C HIS A 32 0.13 7.60 20.59
N LEU A 33 -0.09 6.38 20.12
CA LEU A 33 -0.22 5.17 20.91
C LEU A 33 0.96 4.25 20.59
N SER A 34 1.49 3.56 21.59
CA SER A 34 2.67 2.71 21.42
C SER A 34 2.63 1.46 22.28
N SER A 35 3.06 0.34 21.72
CA SER A 35 3.29 -0.89 22.49
C SER A 35 4.37 -0.72 23.56
N VAL A 36 5.29 0.23 23.38
CA VAL A 36 6.32 0.60 24.37
C VAL A 36 5.68 1.21 25.63
N ASN A 37 4.58 1.93 25.47
CA ASN A 37 3.81 2.53 26.57
C ASN A 37 2.78 1.58 27.17
N GLY A 38 2.56 0.41 26.54
CA GLY A 38 1.53 -0.55 26.96
C GLY A 38 0.15 -0.27 26.38
N ASP A 39 0.02 0.62 25.38
CA ASP A 39 -1.27 0.96 24.77
C ASP A 39 -1.83 -0.19 23.91
N LEU A 40 -0.96 -1.08 23.41
CA LEU A 40 -1.32 -2.28 22.67
C LEU A 40 -0.27 -3.38 22.90
N PRO A 41 -0.66 -4.68 22.77
CA PRO A 41 0.28 -5.78 22.93
C PRO A 41 1.23 -5.87 21.72
N VAL A 42 2.45 -6.38 21.94
CA VAL A 42 3.40 -6.68 20.85
C VAL A 42 2.99 -7.96 20.10
N PRO A 43 3.39 -8.12 18.80
CA PRO A 43 3.01 -9.30 18.01
C PRO A 43 3.52 -10.62 18.59
N ASN A 44 4.81 -10.68 18.91
CA ASN A 44 5.51 -11.83 19.47
C ASN A 44 6.84 -11.37 20.10
N SER A 45 7.85 -12.23 20.15
CA SER A 45 9.20 -11.89 20.63
C SER A 45 10.22 -11.74 19.49
N GLY A 46 9.76 -11.71 18.24
CA GLY A 46 10.61 -11.64 17.07
C GLY A 46 11.23 -10.26 16.85
N LYS A 47 12.20 -10.21 15.95
CA LYS A 47 13.00 -9.01 15.70
C LYS A 47 12.81 -8.42 14.30
N GLU A 48 12.02 -9.05 13.45
CA GLU A 48 11.83 -8.63 12.06
C GLU A 48 10.34 -8.65 11.69
N GLN A 49 9.68 -7.52 11.87
CA GLN A 49 8.27 -7.32 11.52
C GLN A 49 8.18 -6.94 10.03
N THR A 50 7.93 -7.90 9.16
CA THR A 50 8.06 -7.72 7.72
C THR A 50 6.85 -7.10 7.06
N ALA A 51 5.64 -7.52 7.39
CA ALA A 51 4.43 -7.03 6.74
C ALA A 51 3.36 -6.57 7.72
N SER A 52 2.47 -5.71 7.24
CA SER A 52 1.23 -5.33 7.93
C SER A 52 0.08 -5.24 6.94
N LEU A 53 -1.13 -5.51 7.43
CA LEU A 53 -2.38 -5.40 6.70
C LEU A 53 -3.39 -4.62 7.54
N VAL A 54 -4.23 -3.81 6.92
CA VAL A 54 -5.37 -3.15 7.55
C VAL A 54 -6.63 -3.43 6.76
N CYS A 55 -7.68 -3.93 7.41
CA CYS A 55 -9.03 -4.11 6.87
C CYS A 55 -10.00 -4.44 7.99
N ASP A 56 -11.30 -4.33 7.74
CA ASP A 56 -12.37 -4.76 8.65
C ASP A 56 -12.49 -6.29 8.58
N ILE A 57 -11.76 -7.00 9.45
CA ILE A 57 -11.67 -8.47 9.45
C ILE A 57 -12.92 -9.10 10.06
N ASP A 58 -13.50 -8.48 11.09
CA ASP A 58 -14.64 -9.04 11.81
C ASP A 58 -15.99 -8.44 11.44
N LYS A 59 -16.00 -7.59 10.40
CA LYS A 59 -17.22 -7.01 9.80
C LYS A 59 -18.00 -6.13 10.78
N ASP A 60 -17.30 -5.48 11.73
CA ASP A 60 -17.97 -4.57 12.68
C ASP A 60 -18.00 -3.10 12.18
N GLY A 61 -17.39 -2.82 11.04
CA GLY A 61 -17.34 -1.52 10.38
C GLY A 61 -16.14 -0.66 10.78
N ILE A 62 -15.22 -1.18 11.60
CA ILE A 62 -13.99 -0.50 12.00
C ILE A 62 -12.80 -1.33 11.53
N ASN A 63 -11.74 -0.68 11.06
CA ASN A 63 -10.58 -1.42 10.59
C ASN A 63 -9.80 -2.05 11.75
N ASP A 64 -9.45 -3.30 11.52
CA ASP A 64 -8.49 -4.10 12.26
C ASP A 64 -7.13 -4.05 11.56
N PHE A 65 -6.12 -4.71 12.15
CA PHE A 65 -4.84 -4.89 11.47
C PHE A 65 -4.17 -6.22 11.78
N ALA A 66 -3.36 -6.70 10.85
CA ALA A 66 -2.52 -7.88 11.04
C ALA A 66 -1.03 -7.52 10.90
N ILE A 67 -0.19 -8.22 11.65
CA ILE A 67 1.28 -8.04 11.65
C ILE A 67 1.94 -9.38 11.40
N ALA A 68 2.82 -9.44 10.39
CA ALA A 68 3.68 -10.58 10.11
C ALA A 68 5.10 -10.38 10.66
N GLU A 69 5.69 -11.48 11.09
CA GLU A 69 7.04 -11.55 11.62
C GLU A 69 7.74 -12.79 11.05
N ARG A 70 8.99 -12.65 10.59
CA ARG A 70 9.68 -13.72 9.88
C ARG A 70 10.50 -14.67 10.76
N THR A 71 10.91 -14.24 11.96
CA THR A 71 11.94 -14.94 12.73
C THR A 71 11.41 -15.80 13.87
N GLN A 72 10.22 -15.49 14.38
CA GLN A 72 9.63 -16.15 15.56
C GLN A 72 8.15 -16.50 15.33
N ALA A 73 7.68 -17.47 16.11
CA ALA A 73 6.27 -17.81 16.20
C ALA A 73 5.56 -16.93 17.28
N PRO A 74 4.28 -16.63 17.09
CA PRO A 74 3.44 -16.81 15.90
C PRO A 74 3.90 -15.92 14.75
N ALA A 75 3.93 -16.45 13.51
CA ALA A 75 4.41 -15.70 12.34
C ALA A 75 3.43 -14.65 11.85
N LEU A 76 2.14 -14.78 12.17
CA LEU A 76 1.11 -13.83 11.79
C LEU A 76 0.09 -13.69 12.92
N VAL A 77 -0.19 -12.47 13.31
CA VAL A 77 -1.19 -12.12 14.32
C VAL A 77 -2.13 -11.05 13.81
N TRP A 78 -3.37 -11.08 14.27
CA TRP A 78 -4.39 -10.10 14.01
C TRP A 78 -4.75 -9.35 15.30
N TYR A 79 -4.95 -8.05 15.17
CA TYR A 79 -5.38 -7.16 16.23
C TYR A 79 -6.81 -6.70 15.96
N ARG A 80 -7.74 -7.31 16.68
CA ARG A 80 -9.14 -6.94 16.64
C ARG A 80 -9.37 -5.63 17.38
N ARG A 81 -9.96 -4.66 16.73
CA ARG A 81 -10.38 -3.41 17.36
C ARG A 81 -11.56 -3.66 18.30
N GLY A 82 -11.51 -3.16 19.50
CA GLY A 82 -12.59 -3.19 20.48
C GLY A 82 -12.81 -1.81 21.09
N ALA A 83 -13.85 -1.66 21.90
CA ALA A 83 -14.22 -0.37 22.51
C ALA A 83 -13.10 0.30 23.34
N SER A 84 -12.13 -0.47 23.82
CA SER A 84 -11.05 0.03 24.71
C SER A 84 -9.64 -0.25 24.19
N GLY A 85 -9.46 -0.52 22.89
CA GLY A 85 -8.15 -0.83 22.31
C GLY A 85 -8.18 -2.10 21.46
N TRP A 86 -7.04 -2.75 21.29
CA TRP A 86 -6.87 -3.91 20.44
C TRP A 86 -6.62 -5.20 21.23
N THR A 87 -7.27 -6.28 20.79
CA THR A 87 -7.04 -7.65 21.30
C THR A 87 -6.32 -8.46 20.24
N ARG A 88 -5.18 -9.05 20.60
CA ARG A 88 -4.37 -9.85 19.68
C ARG A 88 -4.90 -11.28 19.53
N TYR A 89 -5.03 -11.74 18.28
CA TYR A 89 -5.41 -13.09 17.87
C TYR A 89 -4.27 -13.74 17.08
N ILE A 90 -4.15 -15.07 17.16
CA ILE A 90 -3.19 -15.84 16.38
C ILE A 90 -3.82 -16.21 15.03
N VAL A 91 -3.16 -15.84 13.93
CA VAL A 91 -3.52 -16.29 12.57
C VAL A 91 -2.63 -17.46 12.13
N GLU A 92 -1.30 -17.34 12.28
CA GLU A 92 -0.34 -18.41 12.00
C GLU A 92 0.50 -18.69 13.25
N ALA A 93 0.31 -19.88 13.81
CA ALA A 93 0.95 -20.23 15.09
C ALA A 93 2.43 -20.64 14.96
N GLY A 94 2.82 -21.16 13.77
CA GLY A 94 4.20 -21.59 13.50
C GLY A 94 5.08 -20.46 12.97
N PRO A 95 6.42 -20.65 12.90
CA PRO A 95 7.30 -19.77 12.14
C PRO A 95 7.09 -20.00 10.64
N LEU A 96 7.05 -18.95 9.83
CA LEU A 96 6.71 -19.10 8.41
C LEU A 96 7.60 -18.32 7.43
N HIS A 97 8.47 -17.46 7.86
CA HIS A 97 9.32 -16.65 6.97
C HIS A 97 8.51 -15.82 5.96
N ILE A 98 7.64 -14.96 6.48
CA ILE A 98 6.82 -14.04 5.69
C ILE A 98 7.63 -12.81 5.30
N GLU A 99 7.49 -12.34 4.05
CA GLU A 99 8.08 -11.11 3.51
C GLU A 99 7.08 -9.94 3.53
N ALA A 100 7.54 -8.76 3.12
CA ALA A 100 6.73 -7.55 2.96
C ALA A 100 5.65 -7.72 1.88
N GLY A 101 4.52 -7.07 2.10
CA GLY A 101 3.36 -7.11 1.22
C GLY A 101 2.24 -8.02 1.72
N SER A 102 1.04 -7.51 1.62
CA SER A 102 -0.19 -8.17 2.05
C SER A 102 -1.39 -7.54 1.36
N ASP A 103 -2.47 -8.30 1.21
CA ASP A 103 -3.77 -7.77 0.81
C ASP A 103 -4.89 -8.66 1.33
N ALA A 104 -6.14 -8.17 1.28
CA ALA A 104 -7.34 -8.85 1.73
C ALA A 104 -8.41 -8.87 0.64
N LEU A 105 -9.14 -9.98 0.55
CA LEU A 105 -10.25 -10.18 -0.37
C LEU A 105 -11.16 -11.27 0.19
N ASP A 106 -12.44 -11.24 -0.11
CA ASP A 106 -13.35 -12.40 0.01
C ASP A 106 -12.95 -13.40 -1.10
N ILE A 107 -11.96 -14.27 -0.79
CA ILE A 107 -11.33 -15.16 -1.76
C ILE A 107 -12.23 -16.32 -2.13
N ASP A 108 -12.99 -16.83 -1.17
CA ASP A 108 -13.80 -18.03 -1.34
C ASP A 108 -15.31 -17.76 -1.49
N GLY A 109 -15.71 -16.50 -1.44
CA GLY A 109 -17.05 -16.04 -1.75
C GLY A 109 -18.05 -16.27 -0.62
N ASP A 110 -17.62 -16.39 0.64
CA ASP A 110 -18.51 -16.56 1.79
C ASP A 110 -18.90 -15.24 2.47
N GLY A 111 -18.35 -14.14 1.98
CA GLY A 111 -18.71 -12.77 2.31
C GLY A 111 -17.91 -12.15 3.43
N ASP A 112 -16.83 -12.78 3.90
CA ASP A 112 -15.84 -12.16 4.81
C ASP A 112 -14.47 -12.00 4.13
N LEU A 113 -13.59 -11.21 4.72
CA LEU A 113 -12.28 -10.92 4.14
C LEU A 113 -11.24 -11.94 4.59
N ASP A 114 -10.73 -12.70 3.64
CA ASP A 114 -9.53 -13.50 3.79
C ASP A 114 -8.27 -12.65 3.62
N ILE A 115 -7.12 -13.13 4.09
CA ILE A 115 -5.86 -12.39 4.03
C ILE A 115 -4.78 -13.18 3.30
N ALA A 116 -3.94 -12.48 2.52
CA ALA A 116 -2.87 -13.08 1.74
C ALA A 116 -1.50 -12.46 2.08
N PHE A 117 -0.47 -13.33 2.14
CA PHE A 117 0.92 -12.96 2.37
C PHE A 117 1.86 -13.87 1.58
N ALA A 118 3.11 -13.45 1.40
CA ALA A 118 4.11 -14.17 0.64
C ALA A 118 5.39 -14.45 1.43
N GLY A 119 6.15 -15.45 0.98
CA GLY A 119 7.37 -15.91 1.62
C GLY A 119 8.61 -15.08 1.27
N ASP A 120 9.55 -15.02 2.22
CA ASP A 120 10.80 -14.29 2.14
C ASP A 120 11.90 -15.01 1.33
N PHE A 121 13.14 -14.57 1.46
CA PHE A 121 14.31 -15.15 0.76
C PHE A 121 14.59 -16.62 1.10
N GLN A 122 13.93 -17.20 2.10
CA GLN A 122 14.02 -18.63 2.44
C GLN A 122 12.81 -19.41 1.93
N ASN A 123 11.81 -18.76 1.35
CA ASN A 123 10.54 -19.38 1.02
C ASN A 123 10.04 -18.98 -0.39
N ASN A 124 9.62 -19.97 -1.18
CA ASN A 124 9.08 -19.75 -2.53
C ASN A 124 7.55 -19.73 -2.59
N MET A 125 6.87 -19.66 -1.45
CA MET A 125 5.43 -19.80 -1.34
C MET A 125 4.72 -18.47 -1.25
N VAL A 126 3.45 -18.45 -1.70
CA VAL A 126 2.45 -17.42 -1.43
C VAL A 126 1.26 -18.14 -0.85
N TRP A 127 0.65 -17.58 0.19
CA TRP A 127 -0.47 -18.18 0.92
C TRP A 127 -1.63 -17.24 1.08
N TRP A 128 -2.79 -17.82 1.40
CA TRP A 128 -3.90 -17.11 1.98
C TRP A 128 -4.44 -17.87 3.20
N TRP A 129 -5.08 -17.16 4.12
CA TRP A 129 -5.70 -17.70 5.31
C TRP A 129 -7.19 -17.43 5.27
N GLU A 130 -7.98 -18.53 5.36
CA GLU A 130 -9.43 -18.53 5.42
C GLU A 130 -9.88 -17.92 6.75
N ASN A 131 -10.67 -16.84 6.67
CA ASN A 131 -11.19 -16.13 7.83
C ASN A 131 -12.22 -17.03 8.55
N PRO A 132 -12.09 -17.30 9.85
CA PRO A 132 -13.03 -18.14 10.58
C PRO A 132 -14.29 -17.40 11.04
N TYR A 133 -14.66 -16.27 10.46
CA TYR A 133 -15.85 -15.50 10.85
C TYR A 133 -17.10 -16.39 10.88
N PRO A 134 -17.99 -16.25 11.87
CA PRO A 134 -17.89 -15.37 13.06
C PRO A 134 -17.21 -16.01 14.27
N ASP A 135 -16.64 -17.22 14.14
CA ASP A 135 -16.20 -18.10 15.24
C ASP A 135 -14.72 -17.83 15.62
N PHE A 136 -14.42 -16.61 16.03
CA PHE A 136 -13.07 -16.21 16.41
C PHE A 136 -12.61 -16.76 17.76
N ASP A 137 -11.45 -17.41 17.77
CA ASP A 137 -10.74 -17.83 18.98
C ASP A 137 -9.31 -17.25 18.97
N SER A 138 -8.95 -16.46 19.97
CA SER A 138 -7.67 -15.76 20.02
C SER A 138 -6.44 -16.68 20.05
N GLN A 139 -6.61 -17.95 20.37
CA GLN A 139 -5.54 -18.94 20.48
C GLN A 139 -5.55 -19.98 19.35
N LYS A 140 -6.61 -20.01 18.54
CA LYS A 140 -6.75 -20.96 17.45
C LYS A 140 -6.27 -20.35 16.13
N PRO A 141 -5.24 -20.92 15.48
CA PRO A 141 -4.78 -20.43 14.19
C PRO A 141 -5.84 -20.63 13.10
N TRP A 142 -5.78 -19.79 12.08
CA TRP A 142 -6.64 -19.88 10.91
C TRP A 142 -6.22 -21.01 9.98
N LYS A 143 -7.08 -21.39 9.06
CA LYS A 143 -6.76 -22.39 8.07
C LYS A 143 -5.99 -21.74 6.92
N ARG A 144 -4.75 -22.22 6.68
CA ARG A 144 -3.88 -21.73 5.61
C ARG A 144 -4.01 -22.55 4.35
N HIS A 145 -4.01 -21.87 3.22
CA HIS A 145 -4.03 -22.44 1.87
C HIS A 145 -2.85 -21.93 1.05
N VAL A 146 -2.51 -22.65 -0.03
CA VAL A 146 -1.37 -22.32 -0.89
C VAL A 146 -1.85 -21.70 -2.19
N ILE A 147 -1.33 -20.51 -2.50
CA ILE A 147 -1.50 -19.84 -3.80
C ILE A 147 -0.38 -20.26 -4.76
N LYS A 148 0.87 -20.27 -4.30
CA LYS A 148 2.04 -20.61 -5.12
C LYS A 148 3.06 -21.41 -4.28
N ASP A 149 3.71 -22.42 -4.88
CA ASP A 149 4.72 -23.27 -4.22
C ASP A 149 5.89 -23.64 -5.15
N PHE A 150 6.15 -22.87 -6.18
CA PHE A 150 7.15 -23.17 -7.22
C PHE A 150 8.13 -22.02 -7.44
N GLY A 151 9.19 -22.27 -8.19
CA GLY A 151 10.16 -21.26 -8.65
C GLY A 151 11.05 -20.71 -7.53
N ALA A 152 11.55 -19.51 -7.72
CA ALA A 152 12.49 -18.88 -6.80
C ALA A 152 11.82 -18.40 -5.50
N ASN A 153 12.62 -18.36 -4.43
CA ASN A 153 12.25 -17.70 -3.17
C ASN A 153 12.20 -16.19 -3.34
N LYS A 154 11.83 -15.49 -2.27
CA LYS A 154 11.81 -14.04 -2.13
C LYS A 154 10.73 -13.37 -2.98
N HIS A 155 9.63 -13.11 -2.34
CA HIS A 155 8.53 -12.31 -2.86
C HIS A 155 8.60 -10.90 -2.24
N HIS A 156 7.88 -9.96 -2.83
CA HIS A 156 7.67 -8.65 -2.24
C HIS A 156 6.41 -8.05 -2.81
N ASP A 157 5.63 -7.37 -1.98
CA ASP A 157 4.35 -6.79 -2.34
C ASP A 157 3.40 -7.76 -3.04
N LEU A 158 2.14 -7.66 -2.72
CA LEU A 158 1.06 -8.34 -3.42
C LEU A 158 -0.22 -7.50 -3.33
N MET A 159 -1.09 -7.62 -4.33
CA MET A 159 -2.38 -6.92 -4.33
C MET A 159 -3.41 -7.64 -5.18
N PHE A 160 -4.66 -7.61 -4.73
CA PHE A 160 -5.82 -8.05 -5.50
C PHE A 160 -6.38 -6.93 -6.38
N GLY A 161 -6.97 -7.29 -7.51
CA GLY A 161 -7.64 -6.39 -8.43
C GLY A 161 -8.16 -7.11 -9.66
N ASP A 162 -9.16 -6.55 -10.34
CA ASP A 162 -9.55 -6.99 -11.69
C ASP A 162 -8.65 -6.31 -12.69
N PHE A 163 -7.48 -6.92 -12.95
CA PHE A 163 -6.44 -6.34 -13.79
C PHE A 163 -6.63 -6.67 -15.28
N ASN A 164 -7.41 -7.70 -15.59
CA ASN A 164 -7.67 -8.11 -16.96
C ASN A 164 -9.03 -7.60 -17.47
N GLY A 165 -9.87 -7.02 -16.61
CA GLY A 165 -11.16 -6.44 -16.95
C GLY A 165 -12.24 -7.48 -17.26
N ASP A 166 -12.15 -8.70 -16.70
CA ASP A 166 -13.14 -9.77 -16.90
C ASP A 166 -14.20 -9.83 -15.79
N GLY A 167 -14.11 -8.94 -14.79
CA GLY A 167 -15.02 -8.86 -13.65
C GLY A 167 -14.68 -9.80 -12.50
N LYS A 168 -13.53 -10.49 -12.56
CA LYS A 168 -12.99 -11.31 -11.48
C LYS A 168 -11.74 -10.68 -10.91
N GLN A 169 -11.42 -11.02 -9.68
CA GLN A 169 -10.21 -10.54 -9.04
C GLN A 169 -9.04 -11.49 -9.31
N GLU A 170 -7.86 -10.95 -9.57
CA GLU A 170 -6.59 -11.66 -9.61
C GLU A 170 -5.69 -11.17 -8.48
N LEU A 171 -4.68 -11.99 -8.12
CA LEU A 171 -3.58 -11.58 -7.27
C LEU A 171 -2.34 -11.29 -8.10
N VAL A 172 -1.77 -10.10 -7.94
CA VAL A 172 -0.48 -9.73 -8.54
C VAL A 172 0.58 -9.63 -7.46
N PHE A 173 1.80 -10.16 -7.71
CA PHE A 173 2.90 -10.11 -6.76
C PHE A 173 4.28 -10.17 -7.44
N TRP A 174 5.27 -9.48 -6.84
CA TRP A 174 6.67 -9.64 -7.23
C TRP A 174 7.26 -10.94 -6.70
N ASN A 175 7.97 -11.69 -7.53
CA ASN A 175 8.94 -12.69 -7.12
C ASN A 175 10.34 -12.13 -7.43
N GLN A 176 10.93 -11.46 -6.46
CA GLN A 176 12.21 -10.77 -6.60
C GLN A 176 13.35 -11.74 -6.94
N GLY A 177 13.41 -12.90 -6.26
CA GLY A 177 14.42 -13.92 -6.55
C GLY A 177 14.32 -14.50 -7.95
N GLY A 178 13.11 -14.59 -8.51
CA GLY A 178 12.85 -14.99 -9.89
C GLY A 178 12.93 -13.85 -10.89
N ARG A 179 12.98 -12.60 -10.44
CA ARG A 179 12.91 -11.36 -11.26
C ARG A 179 11.67 -11.29 -12.12
N LYS A 180 10.52 -11.57 -11.52
CA LYS A 180 9.25 -11.72 -12.22
C LYS A 180 8.11 -11.01 -11.50
N LEU A 181 7.14 -10.53 -12.28
CA LEU A 181 5.83 -10.17 -11.81
C LEU A 181 4.86 -11.26 -12.25
N TYR A 182 4.14 -11.82 -11.29
CA TYR A 182 3.13 -12.84 -11.53
C TYR A 182 1.73 -12.29 -11.36
N LEU A 183 0.81 -12.83 -12.15
CA LEU A 183 -0.63 -12.73 -11.97
C LEU A 183 -1.16 -14.13 -11.65
N ALA A 184 -1.85 -14.30 -10.53
CA ALA A 184 -2.48 -15.55 -10.11
C ALA A 184 -4.00 -15.43 -10.20
N GLU A 185 -4.63 -16.35 -10.96
CA GLU A 185 -6.07 -16.43 -11.15
C GLU A 185 -6.69 -17.18 -9.95
N ILE A 186 -7.72 -16.60 -9.31
CA ILE A 186 -8.45 -17.25 -8.22
C ILE A 186 -9.25 -18.43 -8.80
N PRO A 187 -9.04 -19.67 -8.33
CA PRO A 187 -9.77 -20.82 -8.84
C PRO A 187 -11.23 -20.83 -8.36
N GLU A 188 -12.09 -21.56 -9.06
CA GLU A 188 -13.52 -21.68 -8.76
C GLU A 188 -13.82 -22.19 -7.32
N ASN A 189 -12.92 -23.02 -6.77
CA ASN A 189 -13.01 -23.59 -5.42
C ASN A 189 -11.68 -23.40 -4.67
N PRO A 190 -11.33 -22.20 -4.21
CA PRO A 190 -10.02 -21.90 -3.64
C PRO A 190 -9.72 -22.69 -2.36
N ARG A 191 -10.75 -23.07 -1.57
CA ARG A 191 -10.60 -23.93 -0.37
C ARG A 191 -10.12 -25.35 -0.67
N GLN A 192 -10.33 -25.84 -1.89
CA GLN A 192 -9.99 -27.21 -2.32
C GLN A 192 -8.87 -27.24 -3.35
N ALA A 193 -8.57 -26.11 -3.99
CA ALA A 193 -7.54 -26.01 -4.97
C ALA A 193 -6.14 -26.15 -4.31
N GLY A 194 -5.22 -26.80 -5.03
CA GLY A 194 -3.79 -26.69 -4.78
C GLY A 194 -3.28 -25.33 -5.25
N PRO A 195 -2.00 -25.21 -5.63
CA PRO A 195 -1.48 -23.94 -6.14
C PRO A 195 -2.33 -23.42 -7.31
N TRP A 196 -2.52 -22.10 -7.33
CA TRP A 196 -3.33 -21.43 -8.35
C TRP A 196 -2.57 -21.37 -9.69
N LYS A 197 -3.28 -21.09 -10.75
CA LYS A 197 -2.67 -20.79 -12.05
C LYS A 197 -1.97 -19.43 -11.98
N CYS A 198 -0.64 -19.44 -11.90
CA CYS A 198 0.18 -18.24 -11.92
C CYS A 198 0.78 -18.03 -13.32
N THR A 199 0.56 -16.86 -13.91
CA THR A 199 1.09 -16.45 -15.20
C THR A 199 2.16 -15.38 -14.99
N GLU A 200 3.36 -15.55 -15.57
CA GLU A 200 4.36 -14.49 -15.64
C GLU A 200 3.87 -13.39 -16.60
N ILE A 201 3.61 -12.20 -16.07
CA ILE A 201 3.18 -11.05 -16.87
C ILE A 201 4.32 -10.09 -17.18
N TYR A 202 5.44 -10.18 -16.45
CA TYR A 202 6.65 -9.43 -16.71
C TYR A 202 7.87 -10.15 -16.14
N GLY A 203 8.99 -10.11 -16.89
CA GLY A 203 10.30 -10.55 -16.45
C GLY A 203 11.36 -9.50 -16.77
N TYR A 204 12.33 -9.30 -15.88
CA TYR A 204 13.37 -8.29 -16.07
C TYR A 204 14.78 -8.88 -15.99
N SER A 205 15.69 -8.29 -16.77
CA SER A 205 17.10 -8.66 -16.83
C SER A 205 17.94 -7.70 -15.99
N ALA A 206 18.86 -8.25 -15.18
CA ALA A 206 19.82 -7.47 -14.40
C ALA A 206 20.57 -6.43 -15.22
N ASP A 207 21.05 -6.83 -16.40
CA ASP A 207 21.99 -6.01 -17.17
C ASP A 207 21.32 -4.80 -17.84
N SER A 208 20.14 -5.01 -18.44
CA SER A 208 19.41 -3.92 -19.08
C SER A 208 18.91 -2.87 -18.09
N GLU A 209 18.48 -3.31 -16.92
CA GLU A 209 18.00 -2.44 -15.85
C GLU A 209 19.15 -1.64 -15.21
N MET A 210 20.29 -2.28 -14.99
CA MET A 210 21.47 -1.62 -14.45
C MET A 210 22.00 -0.52 -15.39
N LEU A 211 22.00 -0.75 -16.69
CA LEU A 211 22.42 0.24 -17.68
C LEU A 211 21.52 1.48 -17.67
N GLN A 212 20.21 1.31 -17.49
CA GLN A 212 19.26 2.43 -17.37
C GLN A 212 19.47 3.22 -16.09
N ARG A 213 19.88 2.59 -14.99
CA ARG A 213 20.20 3.25 -13.71
C ARG A 213 21.45 4.12 -13.77
N LEU A 214 22.45 3.74 -14.55
CA LEU A 214 23.67 4.52 -14.71
C LEU A 214 23.43 5.90 -15.35
N THR A 215 22.27 6.12 -15.96
CA THR A 215 21.90 7.43 -16.54
C THR A 215 21.39 8.43 -15.50
N ARG A 216 20.93 7.95 -14.32
CA ARG A 216 20.50 8.78 -13.18
C ARG A 216 20.94 8.14 -11.85
N PRO A 217 22.25 8.15 -11.52
CA PRO A 217 22.71 7.57 -10.26
C PRO A 217 22.26 8.47 -9.10
N TYR A 218 21.41 7.96 -8.22
CA TYR A 218 21.22 8.61 -6.93
C TYR A 218 22.38 8.20 -6.02
N PRO A 219 23.14 9.18 -5.46
CA PRO A 219 24.16 8.85 -4.48
C PRO A 219 23.52 8.09 -3.31
N GLY A 220 24.09 7.03 -2.83
CA GLY A 220 23.52 6.19 -1.75
C GLY A 220 22.62 5.05 -2.20
N PHE A 221 22.15 5.02 -3.44
CA PHE A 221 21.41 3.88 -3.98
C PHE A 221 22.33 2.67 -4.19
N LYS A 222 22.08 1.59 -3.44
CA LYS A 222 22.97 0.41 -3.39
C LYS A 222 22.89 -0.50 -4.62
N GLY A 223 22.23 -0.09 -5.67
CA GLY A 223 22.26 -0.83 -6.92
C GLY A 223 21.62 -2.21 -6.88
N VAL A 224 20.56 -2.41 -6.11
CA VAL A 224 19.82 -3.66 -6.06
C VAL A 224 19.02 -3.82 -7.35
N ASN A 225 19.16 -4.96 -8.01
CA ASN A 225 18.38 -5.28 -9.21
C ASN A 225 17.16 -6.11 -8.82
N GLU A 226 16.36 -5.56 -7.93
CA GLU A 226 15.09 -6.09 -7.50
C GLU A 226 14.01 -5.07 -7.79
N HIS A 227 12.83 -5.51 -8.20
CA HIS A 227 11.67 -4.65 -8.33
C HIS A 227 10.85 -4.73 -7.05
N GLU A 228 10.27 -3.61 -6.65
CA GLU A 228 9.49 -3.45 -5.44
C GLU A 228 8.39 -2.43 -5.64
N GLY A 229 7.47 -2.39 -4.69
CA GLY A 229 6.28 -1.56 -4.73
C GLY A 229 5.23 -2.09 -5.70
N LEU A 230 3.99 -2.12 -5.24
CA LEU A 230 2.82 -2.33 -6.08
C LEU A 230 1.74 -1.31 -5.72
N ALA A 231 1.13 -0.77 -6.75
CA ALA A 231 -0.09 0.03 -6.66
C ALA A 231 -0.98 -0.25 -7.86
N LYS A 232 -2.25 0.15 -7.78
CA LYS A 232 -3.24 0.03 -8.85
C LYS A 232 -3.96 1.35 -9.07
N ALA A 233 -4.06 1.77 -10.33
CA ALA A 233 -4.82 2.94 -10.74
C ALA A 233 -5.15 2.84 -12.23
N ASP A 234 -6.16 3.56 -12.70
CA ASP A 234 -6.39 3.78 -14.12
C ASP A 234 -5.50 4.94 -14.58
N ILE A 235 -4.29 4.61 -15.06
CA ILE A 235 -3.25 5.59 -15.38
C ILE A 235 -3.51 6.28 -16.71
N ASP A 236 -4.13 5.62 -17.68
CA ASP A 236 -4.34 6.22 -18.98
C ASP A 236 -5.80 6.63 -19.27
N GLY A 237 -6.70 6.46 -18.30
CA GLY A 237 -8.09 6.88 -18.37
C GLY A 237 -8.96 5.98 -19.26
N ASP A 238 -8.59 4.70 -19.42
CA ASP A 238 -9.37 3.76 -20.25
C ASP A 238 -10.46 3.01 -19.45
N GLY A 239 -10.60 3.31 -18.16
CA GLY A 239 -11.60 2.74 -17.26
C GLY A 239 -11.21 1.38 -16.67
N LYS A 240 -9.95 0.95 -16.82
CA LYS A 240 -9.42 -0.30 -16.28
C LYS A 240 -8.28 -0.02 -15.31
N LEU A 241 -8.07 -0.96 -14.39
CA LEU A 241 -6.94 -0.89 -13.48
C LEU A 241 -5.65 -1.27 -14.20
N ASP A 242 -4.66 -0.39 -14.13
CA ASP A 242 -3.28 -0.69 -14.46
C ASP A 242 -2.52 -1.13 -13.19
N ILE A 243 -1.46 -1.91 -13.38
CA ILE A 243 -0.53 -2.29 -12.31
C ILE A 243 0.65 -1.33 -12.33
N LEU A 244 1.02 -0.76 -11.17
CA LEU A 244 2.22 0.06 -11.02
C LEU A 244 3.24 -0.66 -10.14
N GLY A 245 4.52 -0.58 -10.50
CA GLY A 245 5.61 -1.15 -9.72
C GLY A 245 6.94 -1.16 -10.47
N GLY A 246 8.05 -1.17 -9.75
CA GLY A 246 9.38 -1.23 -10.37
C GLY A 246 9.70 -0.04 -11.27
N GLY A 247 9.20 1.16 -10.96
CA GLY A 247 9.39 2.37 -11.79
C GLY A 247 8.61 2.37 -13.11
N ARG A 248 7.57 1.55 -13.21
CA ARG A 248 6.75 1.31 -14.41
C ARG A 248 5.28 1.26 -14.08
N TRP A 249 4.46 1.34 -15.13
CA TRP A 249 3.08 0.90 -15.11
C TRP A 249 2.86 -0.13 -16.24
N PHE A 250 1.96 -1.07 -16.01
CA PHE A 250 1.69 -2.20 -16.89
C PHE A 250 0.25 -2.10 -17.36
N LYS A 251 0.09 -1.78 -18.67
CA LYS A 251 -1.22 -1.70 -19.31
C LYS A 251 -1.69 -3.08 -19.73
N HIS A 252 -2.88 -3.47 -19.30
CA HIS A 252 -3.53 -4.67 -19.82
C HIS A 252 -3.91 -4.48 -21.29
N THR A 253 -3.66 -5.51 -22.10
CA THR A 253 -4.01 -5.50 -23.54
C THR A 253 -4.97 -6.60 -23.92
N SER A 254 -4.74 -7.83 -23.46
CA SER A 254 -5.64 -8.96 -23.71
C SER A 254 -5.27 -10.18 -22.85
N GLY A 255 -6.26 -10.91 -22.33
CA GLY A 255 -6.05 -12.09 -21.49
C GLY A 255 -5.11 -11.79 -20.33
N THR A 256 -3.96 -12.44 -20.25
CA THR A 256 -2.91 -12.17 -19.27
C THR A 256 -1.70 -11.42 -19.85
N THR A 257 -1.91 -10.67 -20.94
CA THR A 257 -0.85 -9.90 -21.62
C THR A 257 -0.87 -8.44 -21.16
N PHE A 258 0.26 -8.00 -20.59
CA PHE A 258 0.48 -6.63 -20.12
C PHE A 258 1.67 -6.01 -20.85
N VAL A 259 1.59 -4.72 -21.14
CA VAL A 259 2.67 -3.94 -21.76
C VAL A 259 3.30 -3.04 -20.73
N PRO A 260 4.59 -3.23 -20.39
CA PRO A 260 5.30 -2.37 -19.46
C PRO A 260 5.60 -1.02 -20.10
N ASN A 261 5.28 0.06 -19.39
CA ASN A 261 5.57 1.44 -19.77
C ASN A 261 6.45 2.08 -18.69
N ILE A 262 7.59 2.61 -19.06
CA ILE A 262 8.55 3.20 -18.13
C ILE A 262 8.05 4.56 -17.65
N ILE A 263 8.03 4.74 -16.32
CA ILE A 263 7.89 6.03 -15.65
C ILE A 263 9.29 6.58 -15.34
N ASP A 264 10.04 5.89 -14.48
CA ASP A 264 11.47 6.12 -14.26
C ASP A 264 12.19 4.81 -13.93
N ALA A 265 13.02 4.34 -14.83
CA ALA A 265 13.79 3.10 -14.65
C ALA A 265 14.84 3.17 -13.53
N GLY A 266 15.18 4.37 -13.04
CA GLY A 266 16.03 4.57 -11.87
C GLY A 266 15.34 4.18 -10.55
N TYR A 267 14.00 4.14 -10.51
CA TYR A 267 13.18 3.82 -9.34
C TYR A 267 12.61 2.39 -9.37
N GLN A 268 13.35 1.42 -9.85
CA GLN A 268 12.88 0.04 -9.92
C GLN A 268 12.72 -0.62 -8.53
N PHE A 269 13.56 -0.25 -7.57
CA PHE A 269 13.49 -0.66 -6.16
C PHE A 269 12.86 0.47 -5.34
N SER A 270 11.55 0.67 -5.48
CA SER A 270 10.84 1.81 -4.90
C SER A 270 9.42 1.46 -4.50
N ARG A 271 8.94 2.11 -3.46
CA ARG A 271 7.51 2.20 -3.19
C ARG A 271 6.86 3.09 -4.25
N VAL A 272 5.61 2.81 -4.57
CA VAL A 272 4.83 3.53 -5.58
C VAL A 272 3.43 3.84 -5.07
N ALA A 273 2.94 5.03 -5.39
CA ALA A 273 1.54 5.40 -5.21
C ALA A 273 1.09 6.25 -6.40
N ALA A 274 -0.20 6.26 -6.72
CA ALA A 274 -0.77 7.07 -7.77
C ALA A 274 -2.09 7.70 -7.33
N GLY A 275 -2.33 8.93 -7.76
CA GLY A 275 -3.56 9.68 -7.45
C GLY A 275 -3.59 11.01 -8.18
N GLN A 276 -4.77 11.64 -8.22
CA GLN A 276 -4.98 12.94 -8.86
C GLN A 276 -4.50 14.05 -7.92
N LEU A 277 -3.19 14.29 -7.87
CA LEU A 277 -2.56 15.33 -7.05
C LEU A 277 -2.63 16.71 -7.68
N ILE A 278 -2.76 16.76 -9.01
CA ILE A 278 -2.97 17.97 -9.80
C ILE A 278 -4.30 17.83 -10.54
N GLU A 279 -5.19 18.80 -10.39
CA GLU A 279 -6.49 18.74 -11.03
C GLU A 279 -6.41 18.63 -12.56
N GLY A 280 -7.05 17.60 -13.12
CA GLY A 280 -7.11 17.30 -14.56
C GLY A 280 -5.92 16.47 -15.05
N GLY A 281 -6.04 15.95 -16.27
CA GLY A 281 -5.01 15.07 -16.85
C GLY A 281 -5.11 13.62 -16.36
N ARG A 282 -3.99 12.92 -16.37
CA ARG A 282 -3.82 11.57 -15.80
C ARG A 282 -3.44 11.67 -14.34
N PRO A 283 -3.71 10.64 -13.53
CA PRO A 283 -3.17 10.59 -12.16
C PRO A 283 -1.65 10.74 -12.16
N GLU A 284 -1.11 11.49 -11.21
CA GLU A 284 0.30 11.57 -10.93
C GLU A 284 0.78 10.27 -10.27
N VAL A 285 2.06 9.94 -10.50
CA VAL A 285 2.73 8.81 -9.85
C VAL A 285 3.82 9.34 -8.94
N VAL A 286 3.84 8.84 -7.71
CA VAL A 286 4.88 9.18 -6.72
C VAL A 286 5.74 7.95 -6.48
N LEU A 287 7.06 8.14 -6.50
CA LEU A 287 8.07 7.10 -6.29
C LEU A 287 9.05 7.52 -5.19
N VAL A 288 9.40 6.57 -4.32
CA VAL A 288 10.45 6.71 -3.29
C VAL A 288 11.24 5.42 -3.16
N VAL A 289 12.55 5.50 -3.03
CA VAL A 289 13.41 4.30 -2.88
C VAL A 289 13.22 3.65 -1.52
N GLY A 290 13.00 2.33 -1.50
CA GLY A 290 12.79 1.54 -0.28
C GLY A 290 14.07 1.39 0.55
N ASP A 291 15.16 0.85 -0.04
CA ASP A 291 16.44 0.66 0.64
C ASP A 291 17.50 1.62 0.09
N GLY A 292 17.93 2.55 0.90
CA GLY A 292 18.89 3.60 0.55
C GLY A 292 18.23 4.96 0.50
N TRP A 293 18.96 5.99 0.06
CA TRP A 293 18.43 7.33 0.00
C TRP A 293 18.35 7.87 -1.44
N ALA A 294 17.24 8.53 -1.73
CA ALA A 294 16.97 9.20 -2.99
C ALA A 294 15.89 10.27 -2.78
N PRO A 295 15.68 11.18 -3.74
CA PRO A 295 14.55 12.10 -3.68
C PRO A 295 13.20 11.37 -3.68
N LEU A 296 12.20 11.97 -3.01
CA LEU A 296 10.80 11.68 -3.28
C LEU A 296 10.40 12.39 -4.56
N MET A 297 9.96 11.63 -5.56
CA MET A 297 9.66 12.17 -6.88
C MET A 297 8.18 12.01 -7.23
N MET A 298 7.57 13.06 -7.76
CA MET A 298 6.27 13.05 -8.42
C MET A 298 6.46 13.10 -9.93
N TYR A 299 5.67 12.33 -10.66
CA TYR A 299 5.68 12.29 -12.13
C TYR A 299 4.31 12.65 -12.67
N GLU A 300 4.26 13.69 -13.50
CA GLU A 300 3.08 14.16 -14.21
C GLU A 300 3.15 13.75 -15.69
N TRP A 301 2.05 13.27 -16.26
CA TRP A 301 2.00 12.96 -17.70
C TRP A 301 1.74 14.21 -18.52
N GLN A 302 2.76 14.69 -19.22
CA GLN A 302 2.68 15.87 -20.08
C GLN A 302 3.15 15.56 -21.49
N LYS A 303 2.33 15.89 -22.51
CA LYS A 303 2.70 15.82 -23.94
C LYS A 303 3.32 14.48 -24.38
N GLY A 304 2.87 13.36 -23.80
CA GLY A 304 3.33 12.03 -24.18
C GLY A 304 4.56 11.52 -23.44
N THR A 305 4.96 12.17 -22.34
CA THR A 305 6.08 11.77 -21.47
C THR A 305 5.78 12.04 -20.00
N TRP A 306 6.44 11.32 -19.11
CA TRP A 306 6.46 11.59 -17.69
C TRP A 306 7.44 12.71 -17.36
N VAL A 307 6.98 13.76 -16.71
CA VAL A 307 7.78 14.92 -16.28
C VAL A 307 7.99 14.83 -14.78
N PRO A 308 9.26 14.67 -14.31
CA PRO A 308 9.56 14.53 -12.90
C PRO A 308 9.55 15.87 -12.16
N THR A 309 9.04 15.88 -10.94
CA THR A 309 9.18 16.96 -9.95
C THR A 309 9.74 16.39 -8.66
N GLU A 310 10.83 16.96 -8.16
CA GLU A 310 11.39 16.60 -6.86
C GLU A 310 10.58 17.26 -5.75
N LEU A 311 9.98 16.44 -4.86
CA LEU A 311 9.19 16.93 -3.73
C LEU A 311 10.03 17.07 -2.46
N ILE A 312 10.87 16.09 -2.17
CA ILE A 312 11.82 16.07 -1.05
C ILE A 312 13.16 15.62 -1.60
N HIS A 313 14.23 16.38 -1.31
CA HIS A 313 15.56 16.12 -1.86
C HIS A 313 16.17 14.81 -1.38
N GLU A 314 15.94 14.45 -0.12
CA GLU A 314 16.51 13.26 0.50
C GLU A 314 15.47 12.57 1.39
N VAL A 315 15.14 11.35 1.06
CA VAL A 315 14.37 10.41 1.88
C VAL A 315 15.24 9.17 2.05
N ASP A 316 15.53 8.80 3.30
CA ASP A 316 16.40 7.67 3.61
C ASP A 316 15.57 6.43 3.92
N CYS A 317 15.62 5.43 3.02
CA CYS A 317 14.83 4.21 3.12
C CYS A 317 13.33 4.51 3.25
N GLY A 318 12.74 5.16 2.22
CA GLY A 318 11.32 5.53 2.18
C GLY A 318 10.39 4.33 1.97
N HIS A 319 10.31 3.45 2.97
CA HIS A 319 9.68 2.13 2.84
C HIS A 319 8.17 2.12 3.07
N SER A 320 7.55 3.29 3.24
CA SER A 320 6.09 3.45 3.35
C SER A 320 5.65 4.69 2.59
N LEU A 321 4.62 4.55 1.75
CA LEU A 321 4.12 5.60 0.86
C LEU A 321 2.62 5.40 0.62
N ALA A 322 1.83 6.48 0.72
CA ALA A 322 0.41 6.51 0.37
C ALA A 322 0.00 7.88 -0.18
N ILE A 323 -1.07 7.90 -0.97
CA ILE A 323 -1.74 9.11 -1.46
C ILE A 323 -3.20 9.05 -1.04
N LEU A 324 -3.64 9.96 -0.17
CA LEU A 324 -4.99 10.05 0.38
C LEU A 324 -5.29 11.49 0.77
N ASP A 325 -6.55 11.85 0.98
CA ASP A 325 -6.97 13.15 1.52
C ASP A 325 -7.02 13.05 3.06
N PHE A 326 -5.92 13.41 3.74
CA PHE A 326 -5.77 13.27 5.20
C PHE A 326 -6.46 14.37 6.00
N ASN A 327 -6.63 15.56 5.40
CA ASN A 327 -7.20 16.72 6.06
C ASN A 327 -8.65 16.99 5.65
N LYS A 328 -9.22 16.17 4.75
CA LYS A 328 -10.57 16.24 4.21
C LYS A 328 -10.89 17.58 3.53
N ASP A 329 -9.91 18.18 2.85
CA ASP A 329 -10.09 19.42 2.09
C ASP A 329 -10.48 19.18 0.62
N GLY A 330 -10.52 17.91 0.19
CA GLY A 330 -10.90 17.49 -1.16
C GLY A 330 -9.71 17.41 -2.12
N HIS A 331 -8.48 17.67 -1.64
CA HIS A 331 -7.25 17.46 -2.40
C HIS A 331 -6.47 16.29 -1.83
N LEU A 332 -5.75 15.59 -2.68
CA LEU A 332 -4.94 14.46 -2.23
C LEU A 332 -3.60 14.92 -1.65
N ASP A 333 -3.22 14.29 -0.56
CA ASP A 333 -1.97 14.46 0.15
C ASP A 333 -1.04 13.27 -0.11
N ILE A 334 0.25 13.45 0.18
CA ILE A 334 1.25 12.38 0.10
C ILE A 334 1.78 12.11 1.50
N TRP A 335 1.65 10.88 1.95
CA TRP A 335 2.32 10.39 3.15
C TRP A 335 3.53 9.56 2.76
N VAL A 336 4.69 9.83 3.38
CA VAL A 336 5.93 9.07 3.20
C VAL A 336 6.66 8.92 4.53
N ALA A 337 7.19 7.73 4.79
CA ALA A 337 7.90 7.48 6.04
C ALA A 337 9.18 6.65 5.85
N GLU A 338 10.19 7.02 6.61
CA GLU A 338 11.56 6.49 6.56
C GLU A 338 11.75 5.30 7.49
N MET A 339 12.56 4.34 7.05
CA MET A 339 12.97 3.19 7.84
C MET A 339 14.32 3.46 8.54
N ARG A 340 14.53 2.82 9.70
CA ARG A 340 15.82 2.82 10.42
C ARG A 340 16.55 1.49 10.24
N LEU A 341 16.73 1.07 9.01
CA LEU A 341 17.32 -0.22 8.68
C LEU A 341 18.63 -0.44 9.45
N ASN A 342 18.70 -1.54 10.22
CA ASN A 342 19.86 -1.92 11.04
C ASN A 342 20.31 -0.83 12.03
N ASN A 343 19.39 -0.12 12.66
CA ASN A 343 19.63 1.04 13.55
C ASN A 343 20.32 2.24 12.87
N GLY A 344 20.31 2.30 11.54
CA GLY A 344 20.65 3.50 10.78
C GLY A 344 19.67 4.65 11.03
N ASN A 345 19.86 5.77 10.34
CA ASN A 345 18.99 6.95 10.34
C ASN A 345 18.31 7.28 11.69
N PRO A 346 19.04 7.78 12.70
CA PRO A 346 18.45 8.07 14.02
C PRO A 346 17.42 9.21 13.98
N LYS A 347 17.25 9.84 12.82
CA LYS A 347 16.27 10.91 12.56
C LYS A 347 15.24 10.51 11.51
N ALA A 348 14.99 9.21 11.35
CA ALA A 348 13.94 8.73 10.46
C ALA A 348 12.64 9.49 10.68
N LYS A 349 12.03 9.96 9.60
CA LYS A 349 10.88 10.85 9.64
C LYS A 349 9.64 10.13 9.16
N ASN A 350 8.53 10.49 9.78
CA ASN A 350 7.19 10.24 9.30
C ASN A 350 6.63 11.58 8.82
N MET A 351 6.36 11.71 7.53
CA MET A 351 6.10 12.99 6.85
C MET A 351 4.78 12.96 6.09
N LEU A 352 4.03 14.04 6.20
CA LEU A 352 2.83 14.29 5.43
C LEU A 352 3.01 15.56 4.60
N LEU A 353 2.77 15.48 3.31
CA LEU A 353 2.79 16.58 2.36
C LEU A 353 1.34 16.92 2.00
N LEU A 354 0.78 17.97 2.59
CA LEU A 354 -0.57 18.44 2.34
C LEU A 354 -0.66 19.15 0.99
N GLY A 355 -1.49 18.64 0.09
CA GLY A 355 -1.62 19.11 -1.28
C GLY A 355 -2.66 20.23 -1.45
N ASP A 356 -2.51 21.04 -2.49
CA ASP A 356 -3.47 22.10 -2.86
C ASP A 356 -4.24 21.82 -4.17
N GLY A 357 -4.13 20.57 -4.68
CA GLY A 357 -4.70 20.17 -5.97
C GLY A 357 -4.04 20.81 -7.20
N LYS A 358 -2.91 21.52 -7.03
CA LYS A 358 -2.17 22.21 -8.09
C LYS A 358 -0.69 21.81 -8.15
N GLY A 359 -0.32 20.80 -7.40
CA GLY A 359 1.05 20.29 -7.35
C GLY A 359 1.96 21.01 -6.36
N HIS A 360 1.42 21.85 -5.47
CA HIS A 360 2.18 22.43 -4.36
C HIS A 360 1.83 21.70 -3.07
N PHE A 361 2.81 21.53 -2.19
CA PHE A 361 2.66 20.76 -0.97
C PHE A 361 3.24 21.50 0.23
N GLN A 362 2.54 21.44 1.37
CA GLN A 362 3.04 21.86 2.66
C GLN A 362 3.44 20.62 3.47
N THR A 363 4.71 20.52 3.85
CA THR A 363 5.21 19.38 4.62
C THR A 363 4.96 19.55 6.12
N GLN A 364 4.34 18.54 6.74
CA GLN A 364 4.24 18.36 8.18
C GLN A 364 5.09 17.15 8.59
N ILE A 365 5.94 17.29 9.61
CA ILE A 365 6.63 16.17 10.25
C ILE A 365 5.72 15.64 11.37
N ILE A 366 5.31 14.38 11.27
CA ILE A 366 4.46 13.72 12.27
C ILE A 366 5.33 13.22 13.42
N SER A 367 6.44 12.55 13.09
CA SER A 367 7.43 12.08 14.08
C SER A 367 8.84 12.09 13.52
N GLU A 368 9.83 12.10 14.43
CA GLU A 368 11.24 11.93 14.12
C GLU A 368 11.86 10.88 15.05
N GLY A 369 12.67 9.98 14.48
CA GLY A 369 13.40 8.94 15.22
C GLY A 369 12.64 7.64 15.43
N ILE A 370 11.42 7.51 14.93
CA ILE A 370 10.63 6.27 14.91
C ILE A 370 10.71 5.68 13.50
N GLU A 371 10.95 4.37 13.40
CA GLU A 371 11.06 3.66 12.13
C GLU A 371 9.69 3.30 11.56
N ASN A 372 9.58 3.35 10.24
CA ASN A 372 8.42 2.90 9.47
C ASN A 372 8.81 1.88 8.41
N HIS A 373 8.17 0.71 8.40
CA HIS A 373 8.37 -0.31 7.37
C HIS A 373 7.05 -1.00 7.05
N GLU A 374 6.61 -0.94 5.80
CA GLU A 374 5.31 -1.49 5.40
C GLU A 374 4.16 -0.98 6.30
N SER A 375 4.29 0.23 6.78
CA SER A 375 3.27 0.93 7.56
C SER A 375 2.06 1.22 6.69
N LYS A 376 0.86 1.25 7.26
CA LYS A 376 -0.42 1.34 6.54
C LYS A 376 -1.26 2.50 7.05
N ILE A 377 -2.15 2.97 6.18
CA ILE A 377 -3.10 4.03 6.48
C ILE A 377 -4.52 3.46 6.46
N ALA A 378 -5.29 3.72 7.49
CA ALA A 378 -6.72 3.43 7.57
C ALA A 378 -7.36 4.24 8.69
N ASP A 379 -8.68 4.33 8.71
CA ASP A 379 -9.45 4.76 9.88
C ASP A 379 -9.41 3.61 10.91
N LEU A 380 -8.59 3.75 11.95
CA LEU A 380 -8.34 2.72 12.95
C LEU A 380 -9.17 2.86 14.22
N ASP A 381 -9.86 3.98 14.41
CA ASP A 381 -10.70 4.20 15.58
C ASP A 381 -12.18 4.48 15.26
N GLY A 382 -12.52 4.52 13.97
CA GLY A 382 -13.90 4.59 13.47
C GLY A 382 -14.47 6.02 13.48
N ASP A 383 -13.62 7.07 13.50
CA ASP A 383 -14.05 8.46 13.47
C ASP A 383 -14.13 9.05 12.04
N GLY A 384 -13.68 8.27 11.06
CA GLY A 384 -13.70 8.58 9.65
C GLY A 384 -12.48 9.35 9.16
N ASP A 385 -11.47 9.63 10.01
CA ASP A 385 -10.20 10.21 9.62
C ASP A 385 -9.16 9.11 9.30
N TYR A 386 -8.15 9.44 8.50
CA TYR A 386 -7.08 8.49 8.22
C TYR A 386 -6.00 8.52 9.29
N ASP A 387 -5.79 7.38 9.94
CA ASP A 387 -4.76 7.09 10.92
C ASP A 387 -3.58 6.36 10.30
N ILE A 388 -2.48 6.25 11.04
CA ILE A 388 -1.26 5.56 10.62
C ILE A 388 -1.00 4.38 11.56
N LEU A 389 -1.02 3.17 11.01
CA LEU A 389 -0.40 2.01 11.65
C LEU A 389 1.08 2.02 11.31
N ASP A 390 1.88 2.43 12.27
CA ASP A 390 3.33 2.57 12.17
C ASP A 390 4.02 1.36 12.81
N LYS A 391 4.84 0.66 12.05
CA LYS A 391 5.63 -0.44 12.57
C LYS A 391 7.06 -0.41 12.05
N PRO A 392 8.06 -0.64 12.92
CA PRO A 392 9.42 -0.84 12.47
C PRO A 392 9.62 -2.23 11.83
N TYR A 393 10.66 -2.36 11.00
CA TYR A 393 11.16 -3.65 10.53
C TYR A 393 11.97 -4.35 11.62
N ASN A 394 13.13 -3.80 12.00
CA ASN A 394 14.03 -4.42 12.96
C ASN A 394 14.61 -3.46 14.01
N TRP A 395 14.09 -2.23 14.10
CA TRP A 395 14.50 -1.25 15.09
C TRP A 395 13.61 -1.32 16.32
N GLN A 396 14.21 -1.57 17.49
CA GLN A 396 13.50 -1.72 18.77
C GLN A 396 12.34 -2.72 18.77
N THR A 397 12.37 -3.67 17.83
CA THR A 397 11.35 -4.72 17.72
C THR A 397 11.46 -5.75 18.85
N PRO A 398 10.32 -6.35 19.30
CA PRO A 398 8.97 -6.09 18.76
C PRO A 398 8.40 -4.76 19.23
N ARG A 399 7.85 -4.00 18.28
CA ARG A 399 7.26 -2.67 18.53
C ARG A 399 6.16 -2.37 17.54
N LEU A 400 5.11 -1.69 18.00
CA LEU A 400 4.05 -1.11 17.18
C LEU A 400 3.73 0.28 17.67
N ASP A 401 3.45 1.19 16.78
CA ASP A 401 3.01 2.54 17.04
C ASP A 401 1.76 2.85 16.19
N ILE A 402 0.86 3.66 16.71
CA ILE A 402 -0.32 4.15 16.00
C ILE A 402 -0.39 5.66 16.18
N TRP A 403 -0.59 6.36 15.09
CA TRP A 403 -0.85 7.80 15.09
C TRP A 403 -2.30 8.02 14.70
N LEU A 404 -3.16 8.33 15.68
CA LEU A 404 -4.55 8.69 15.45
C LEU A 404 -4.63 10.15 15.04
N ASN A 405 -5.34 10.42 13.95
CA ASN A 405 -5.60 11.75 13.43
C ASN A 405 -6.71 12.40 14.29
N GLU A 406 -6.41 13.48 14.98
CA GLU A 406 -7.38 14.24 15.80
C GLU A 406 -7.89 15.50 15.08
N GLY A 407 -7.80 15.54 13.74
CA GLY A 407 -8.24 16.66 12.91
C GLY A 407 -7.26 17.84 12.86
N LEU A 408 -7.66 18.91 12.19
CA LEU A 408 -6.85 20.12 12.03
C LEU A 408 -6.73 20.89 13.34
N GLN A 409 -5.51 21.46 13.58
CA GLN A 409 -5.23 22.33 14.72
C GLN A 409 -5.76 23.75 14.51
#